data_14f070075b23b5413ada9f144b3ca4fb
#
_entry.id   14f070075b23b5413ada9f144b3ca4fb
#
_cell.length_a   1.000
_cell.length_b   1.000
_cell.length_c   1.000
_cell.angle_alpha   90.00
_cell.angle_beta   90.00
_cell.angle_gamma   90.00
#
_symmetry.space_group_name_H-M   'P 1'
#
loop_
_entity.id
_entity.type
_entity.pdbx_description
1 polymer ?
#
loop_
_entity_poly.entity_id
_entity_poly.type
_entity_poly.pdbx_seq_one_letter_code
_entity_poly.pdbx_strand_id
1 'polypeptide(L)'
;MSSGRAIPAVTSLLTDEAISFAIEVVDSSGVAERLEALLVRATGRRRTLALRALLVALLLLAIDDRPLHLKAATRLLYCSLSAHWRNALGVVGEASTKKSLLARYRCVRYLFHLATSVMDPSCQVKNRVVSQEALDALAKELSEAEVVLRRERLESVVGDLLEASIKVCTNEELARFDGSAGLDATVVPLFSRGPSSRAGTCASDPDGGWYVREGDHRDVIGPKAKKLRKLFWANEATLVTMGRPPGAVPAHPNLVLGACLTRPGEDPGGTAVRLLASLRVRGYPAGRLGADRGYSQAHPERFHLPVRALGYSLVMDYKETELGRQANSAGAVMVDGTFYCPAMPEVLVGASTDLRKGTIDAATHASRIEARTSWRLVRKEGPDADGYERFACPGQGEHPHLNCPLRPASAKKALGQIPVLDPPLDPPKVCTQSAITIAPDVGARHRQDLAFGSPEWARTYATYRNTIEGTNGYVKDTAHESLGAPGRRRVRGIAAQSLFVGLLLMTANFRKIAAYRDLMSEGEGPKVAERARRRRISITEYRPPPPQAT
;
A
#
# COMPACT_ATOMS: atom_id res chain seq x y z
N MET A 1 5.35 21.08 22.30
CA MET A 1 4.18 20.20 22.37
C MET A 1 3.27 20.55 21.19
N SER A 2 3.24 19.71 20.15
CA SER A 2 2.35 19.93 19.00
C SER A 2 0.96 19.44 19.41
N SER A 3 0.06 20.37 19.72
CA SER A 3 -1.35 20.04 19.88
C SER A 3 -1.88 19.53 18.53
N GLY A 4 -2.47 18.34 18.52
CA GLY A 4 -3.07 17.78 17.31
C GLY A 4 -4.10 18.75 16.74
N ARG A 5 -4.12 18.87 15.40
CA ARG A 5 -5.09 19.72 14.72
C ARG A 5 -6.49 19.10 14.82
N ALA A 6 -7.49 19.88 15.19
CA ALA A 6 -8.86 19.45 15.13
C ALA A 6 -9.26 19.15 13.68
N ILE A 7 -9.97 18.05 13.44
CA ILE A 7 -10.54 17.72 12.14
C ILE A 7 -11.99 18.20 12.14
N PRO A 8 -12.38 19.10 11.21
CA PRO A 8 -13.76 19.55 11.12
C PRO A 8 -14.71 18.37 10.85
N ALA A 9 -15.87 18.38 11.48
CA ALA A 9 -16.91 17.41 11.16
C ALA A 9 -17.33 17.56 9.69
N VAL A 10 -17.56 16.44 9.00
CA VAL A 10 -18.08 16.44 7.62
C VAL A 10 -19.55 16.83 7.70
N THR A 11 -19.82 18.11 7.50
CA THR A 11 -21.17 18.63 7.34
C THR A 11 -21.37 19.05 5.89
N SER A 12 -22.59 18.97 5.38
CA SER A 12 -22.94 19.38 4.01
C SER A 12 -22.72 20.89 3.71
N LEU A 13 -22.28 21.66 4.70
CA LEU A 13 -22.01 23.10 4.61
C LEU A 13 -20.51 23.33 4.88
N LEU A 14 -19.88 24.09 4.00
CA LEU A 14 -18.51 24.57 4.20
C LEU A 14 -18.48 25.56 5.36
N THR A 15 -17.91 25.15 6.48
CA THR A 15 -17.70 26.02 7.63
C THR A 15 -16.37 26.75 7.55
N ASP A 16 -16.24 27.85 8.29
CA ASP A 16 -14.98 28.60 8.36
C ASP A 16 -13.83 27.74 8.92
N GLU A 17 -14.14 26.81 9.85
CA GLU A 17 -13.16 25.85 10.38
C GLU A 17 -12.69 24.88 9.30
N ALA A 18 -13.60 24.37 8.45
CA ALA A 18 -13.24 23.47 7.37
C ALA A 18 -12.34 24.17 6.31
N ILE A 19 -12.65 25.43 6.02
CA ILE A 19 -11.85 26.25 5.07
C ILE A 19 -10.46 26.52 5.65
N SER A 20 -10.38 26.97 6.92
CA SER A 20 -9.12 27.21 7.62
C SER A 20 -8.26 25.96 7.68
N PHE A 21 -8.86 24.83 8.08
CA PHE A 21 -8.21 23.52 8.12
C PHE A 21 -7.65 23.13 6.74
N ALA A 22 -8.45 23.23 5.67
CA ALA A 22 -8.00 22.88 4.33
C ALA A 22 -6.84 23.77 3.85
N ILE A 23 -6.85 25.07 4.19
CA ILE A 23 -5.76 26.02 3.91
C ILE A 23 -4.49 25.56 4.63
N GLU A 24 -4.55 25.32 5.93
CA GLU A 24 -3.41 24.91 6.74
C GLU A 24 -2.78 23.62 6.25
N VAL A 25 -3.61 22.63 5.89
CA VAL A 25 -3.11 21.33 5.41
C VAL A 25 -2.46 21.47 4.03
N VAL A 26 -3.06 22.21 3.12
CA VAL A 26 -2.46 22.46 1.80
C VAL A 26 -1.14 23.23 1.93
N ASP A 27 -1.08 24.26 2.78
CA ASP A 27 0.14 25.02 3.03
C ASP A 27 1.23 24.15 3.67
N SER A 28 0.87 23.32 4.65
CA SER A 28 1.82 22.40 5.31
C SER A 28 2.39 21.34 4.37
N SER A 29 1.72 21.03 3.25
CA SER A 29 2.24 20.11 2.25
C SER A 29 3.39 20.70 1.41
N GLY A 30 3.48 22.02 1.27
CA GLY A 30 4.41 22.72 0.40
C GLY A 30 4.20 22.45 -1.10
N VAL A 31 3.19 21.66 -1.49
CA VAL A 31 2.95 21.23 -2.88
C VAL A 31 2.60 22.42 -3.78
N ALA A 32 1.76 23.33 -3.28
CA ALA A 32 1.37 24.51 -4.05
C ALA A 32 2.57 25.37 -4.43
N GLU A 33 3.43 25.69 -3.46
CA GLU A 33 4.63 26.51 -3.64
C GLU A 33 5.63 25.87 -4.61
N ARG A 34 5.95 24.58 -4.42
CA ARG A 34 6.90 23.86 -5.29
C ARG A 34 6.41 23.76 -6.72
N LEU A 35 5.13 23.46 -6.94
CA LEU A 35 4.59 23.42 -8.30
C LEU A 35 4.51 24.81 -8.91
N GLU A 36 4.14 25.85 -8.14
CA GLU A 36 4.14 27.24 -8.63
C GLU A 36 5.53 27.67 -9.10
N ALA A 37 6.59 27.31 -8.37
CA ALA A 37 7.98 27.60 -8.75
C ALA A 37 8.34 27.01 -10.13
N LEU A 38 7.83 25.82 -10.46
CA LEU A 38 8.02 25.18 -11.77
C LEU A 38 7.20 25.84 -12.89
N LEU A 39 6.18 26.61 -12.53
CA LEU A 39 5.27 27.29 -13.48
C LEU A 39 5.64 28.75 -13.75
N VAL A 40 6.72 29.24 -13.17
CA VAL A 40 7.21 30.62 -13.42
C VAL A 40 7.64 30.75 -14.88
N ARG A 41 7.14 31.77 -15.54
CA ARG A 41 7.54 32.15 -16.91
C ARG A 41 8.19 33.54 -16.88
N ALA A 42 9.28 33.68 -17.61
CA ALA A 42 9.98 34.97 -17.75
C ALA A 42 9.12 36.02 -18.45
N THR A 43 8.18 35.61 -19.31
CA THR A 43 7.33 36.49 -20.12
C THR A 43 5.88 36.00 -20.10
N GLY A 44 4.93 36.91 -20.31
CA GLY A 44 3.51 36.65 -20.45
C GLY A 44 2.63 37.28 -19.38
N ARG A 45 1.29 37.20 -19.56
CA ARG A 45 0.31 37.72 -18.61
C ARG A 45 0.37 36.97 -17.29
N ARG A 46 0.41 37.69 -16.17
CA ARG A 46 0.34 37.09 -14.82
C ARG A 46 -0.95 36.26 -14.65
N ARG A 47 -0.83 35.10 -14.02
CA ARG A 47 -1.98 34.26 -13.67
C ARG A 47 -2.85 34.99 -12.64
N THR A 48 -4.16 34.87 -12.79
CA THR A 48 -5.16 35.48 -11.90
C THR A 48 -5.62 34.54 -10.78
N LEU A 49 -5.13 33.31 -10.76
CA LEU A 49 -5.46 32.28 -9.77
C LEU A 49 -4.18 31.55 -9.40
N ALA A 50 -3.91 31.43 -8.12
CA ALA A 50 -2.82 30.64 -7.57
C ALA A 50 -3.21 29.16 -7.47
N LEU A 51 -2.23 28.26 -7.62
CA LEU A 51 -2.44 26.81 -7.48
C LEU A 51 -2.89 26.46 -6.06
N ARG A 52 -2.40 27.15 -5.04
CA ARG A 52 -2.85 27.05 -3.64
C ARG A 52 -4.37 27.12 -3.53
N ALA A 53 -5.01 28.11 -4.13
CA ALA A 53 -6.46 28.27 -4.10
C ALA A 53 -7.20 27.08 -4.78
N LEU A 54 -6.65 26.59 -5.88
CA LEU A 54 -7.21 25.42 -6.57
C LEU A 54 -7.10 24.13 -5.74
N LEU A 55 -5.95 23.89 -5.10
CA LEU A 55 -5.76 22.72 -4.25
C LEU A 55 -6.68 22.75 -3.02
N VAL A 56 -6.79 23.92 -2.36
CA VAL A 56 -7.74 24.13 -1.26
C VAL A 56 -9.17 23.84 -1.70
N ALA A 57 -9.59 24.37 -2.85
CA ALA A 57 -10.95 24.12 -3.36
C ALA A 57 -11.21 22.64 -3.67
N LEU A 58 -10.23 21.94 -4.22
CA LEU A 58 -10.34 20.51 -4.49
C LEU A 58 -10.37 19.69 -3.19
N LEU A 59 -9.55 20.04 -2.20
CA LEU A 59 -9.56 19.39 -0.90
C LEU A 59 -10.89 19.61 -0.15
N LEU A 60 -11.43 20.83 -0.18
CA LEU A 60 -12.75 21.13 0.38
C LEU A 60 -13.86 20.30 -0.28
N LEU A 61 -13.82 20.13 -1.61
CA LEU A 61 -14.77 19.23 -2.29
C LEU A 61 -14.61 17.77 -1.83
N ALA A 62 -13.39 17.33 -1.58
CA ALA A 62 -13.14 15.98 -1.08
C ALA A 62 -13.66 15.80 0.36
N ILE A 63 -13.40 16.77 1.26
CA ILE A 63 -13.89 16.78 2.64
C ILE A 63 -15.42 16.77 2.69
N ASP A 64 -16.07 17.58 1.84
CA ASP A 64 -17.54 17.70 1.70
C ASP A 64 -18.18 16.55 0.89
N ASP A 65 -17.45 15.48 0.66
CA ASP A 65 -17.87 14.28 -0.09
C ASP A 65 -18.44 14.55 -1.48
N ARG A 66 -17.99 15.62 -2.14
CA ARG A 66 -18.42 16.03 -3.48
C ARG A 66 -17.47 15.53 -4.55
N PRO A 67 -17.97 15.30 -5.77
CA PRO A 67 -17.10 14.93 -6.89
C PRO A 67 -16.02 15.98 -7.17
N LEU A 68 -14.78 15.52 -7.38
CA LEU A 68 -13.63 16.38 -7.70
C LEU A 68 -13.69 16.83 -9.18
N HIS A 69 -14.59 17.77 -9.46
CA HIS A 69 -14.78 18.34 -10.78
C HIS A 69 -14.26 19.78 -10.84
N LEU A 70 -13.46 20.13 -11.83
CA LEU A 70 -12.96 21.49 -12.00
C LEU A 70 -14.07 22.55 -12.09
N LYS A 71 -15.26 22.18 -12.64
CA LYS A 71 -16.43 23.04 -12.61
C LYS A 71 -16.95 23.29 -11.20
N ALA A 72 -16.93 22.25 -10.34
CA ALA A 72 -17.35 22.38 -8.95
C ALA A 72 -16.35 23.23 -8.16
N ALA A 73 -15.04 23.01 -8.34
CA ALA A 73 -14.00 23.87 -7.76
C ALA A 73 -14.14 25.33 -8.21
N THR A 74 -14.45 25.58 -9.49
CA THR A 74 -14.70 26.93 -9.98
C THR A 74 -15.88 27.60 -9.30
N ARG A 75 -16.99 26.88 -9.14
CA ARG A 75 -18.18 27.41 -8.43
C ARG A 75 -17.87 27.69 -6.97
N LEU A 76 -17.15 26.80 -6.32
CA LEU A 76 -16.73 26.99 -4.93
C LEU A 76 -15.91 28.27 -4.79
N LEU A 77 -14.85 28.44 -5.58
CA LEU A 77 -13.95 29.60 -5.52
C LEU A 77 -14.65 30.94 -5.82
N TYR A 78 -15.53 31.00 -6.82
CA TYR A 78 -16.05 32.25 -7.35
C TYR A 78 -17.52 32.53 -7.03
N CYS A 79 -18.26 31.57 -6.45
CA CYS A 79 -19.68 31.74 -6.14
C CYS A 79 -20.05 31.38 -4.70
N SER A 80 -19.30 30.44 -4.05
CA SER A 80 -19.70 29.94 -2.73
C SER A 80 -18.87 30.50 -1.58
N LEU A 81 -17.57 30.77 -1.80
CA LEU A 81 -16.72 31.37 -0.77
C LEU A 81 -17.10 32.83 -0.51
N SER A 82 -17.04 33.24 0.74
CA SER A 82 -17.18 34.64 1.15
C SER A 82 -16.05 35.51 0.59
N ALA A 83 -16.24 36.81 0.58
CA ALA A 83 -15.19 37.78 0.17
C ALA A 83 -13.92 37.64 1.02
N HIS A 84 -14.09 37.37 2.33
CA HIS A 84 -13.00 37.12 3.25
C HIS A 84 -12.12 35.98 2.78
N TRP A 85 -12.70 34.79 2.53
CA TRP A 85 -11.95 33.59 2.11
C TRP A 85 -11.39 33.70 0.70
N ARG A 86 -12.10 34.40 -0.21
CA ARG A 86 -11.51 34.70 -1.54
C ARG A 86 -10.25 35.52 -1.41
N ASN A 87 -10.28 36.58 -0.58
CA ASN A 87 -9.09 37.40 -0.35
C ASN A 87 -7.94 36.62 0.28
N ALA A 88 -8.22 35.78 1.30
CA ALA A 88 -7.23 34.91 1.96
C ALA A 88 -6.57 33.93 0.98
N LEU A 89 -7.30 33.49 -0.04
CA LEU A 89 -6.80 32.61 -1.11
C LEU A 89 -6.27 33.35 -2.34
N GLY A 90 -6.29 34.69 -2.37
CA GLY A 90 -5.87 35.46 -3.50
C GLY A 90 -6.76 35.32 -4.76
N VAL A 91 -8.03 34.98 -4.57
CA VAL A 91 -9.00 34.77 -5.66
C VAL A 91 -9.63 36.14 -6.03
N VAL A 92 -9.30 36.62 -7.20
CA VAL A 92 -9.76 37.95 -7.66
C VAL A 92 -11.11 37.84 -8.37
N GLY A 93 -12.11 38.57 -7.82
CA GLY A 93 -13.44 38.77 -8.41
C GLY A 93 -14.42 37.65 -8.15
N GLU A 94 -15.63 37.82 -8.62
CA GLU A 94 -16.76 36.90 -8.53
C GLU A 94 -17.26 36.46 -9.89
N ALA A 95 -18.11 35.45 -9.92
CA ALA A 95 -18.80 35.01 -11.10
C ALA A 95 -20.33 35.14 -10.92
N SER A 96 -20.91 36.23 -11.36
CA SER A 96 -22.35 36.53 -11.24
C SER A 96 -23.18 36.03 -12.45
N THR A 97 -22.54 35.76 -13.57
CA THR A 97 -23.21 35.34 -14.81
C THR A 97 -22.63 34.03 -15.36
N LYS A 98 -23.39 33.32 -16.20
CA LYS A 98 -22.89 32.12 -16.92
C LYS A 98 -21.61 32.42 -17.73
N LYS A 99 -21.54 33.60 -18.34
CA LYS A 99 -20.39 34.04 -19.16
C LYS A 99 -19.15 34.24 -18.28
N SER A 100 -19.28 34.95 -17.15
CA SER A 100 -18.18 35.13 -16.21
C SER A 100 -17.73 33.81 -15.58
N LEU A 101 -18.65 32.92 -15.19
CA LEU A 101 -18.31 31.61 -14.64
C LEU A 101 -17.56 30.76 -15.66
N LEU A 102 -17.95 30.79 -16.94
CA LEU A 102 -17.23 30.06 -17.99
C LEU A 102 -15.81 30.61 -18.19
N ALA A 103 -15.64 31.92 -18.12
CA ALA A 103 -14.30 32.54 -18.19
C ALA A 103 -13.42 32.10 -17.02
N ARG A 104 -13.95 32.09 -15.78
CA ARG A 104 -13.24 31.61 -14.59
C ARG A 104 -12.93 30.09 -14.70
N TYR A 105 -13.85 29.28 -15.18
CA TYR A 105 -13.60 27.86 -15.44
C TYR A 105 -12.45 27.63 -16.42
N ARG A 106 -12.34 28.44 -17.46
CA ARG A 106 -11.21 28.35 -18.40
C ARG A 106 -9.87 28.63 -17.69
N CYS A 107 -9.82 29.62 -16.79
CA CYS A 107 -8.63 29.90 -16.00
C CYS A 107 -8.27 28.74 -15.06
N VAL A 108 -9.25 28.21 -14.33
CA VAL A 108 -9.07 27.03 -13.44
C VAL A 108 -8.56 25.83 -14.23
N ARG A 109 -9.20 25.52 -15.37
CA ARG A 109 -8.79 24.43 -16.24
C ARG A 109 -7.36 24.60 -16.77
N TYR A 110 -7.02 25.80 -17.21
CA TYR A 110 -5.68 26.11 -17.70
C TYR A 110 -4.62 25.90 -16.60
N LEU A 111 -4.85 26.45 -15.41
CA LEU A 111 -3.94 26.28 -14.27
C LEU A 111 -3.77 24.81 -13.90
N PHE A 112 -4.88 24.05 -13.84
CA PHE A 112 -4.84 22.62 -13.56
C PHE A 112 -4.00 21.85 -14.59
N HIS A 113 -4.17 22.16 -15.88
CA HIS A 113 -3.37 21.51 -16.92
C HIS A 113 -1.90 21.89 -16.84
N LEU A 114 -1.57 23.13 -16.52
CA LEU A 114 -0.17 23.54 -16.31
C LEU A 114 0.44 22.77 -15.13
N ALA A 115 -0.25 22.72 -13.99
CA ALA A 115 0.24 22.04 -12.80
C ALA A 115 0.44 20.53 -13.04
N THR A 116 -0.48 19.90 -13.75
CA THR A 116 -0.34 18.46 -14.06
C THR A 116 0.74 18.19 -15.12
N SER A 117 0.95 19.08 -16.08
CA SER A 117 1.91 18.86 -17.18
C SER A 117 3.36 18.80 -16.72
N VAL A 118 3.76 19.52 -15.67
CA VAL A 118 5.14 19.52 -15.15
C VAL A 118 5.50 18.24 -14.37
N MET A 119 4.49 17.43 -14.02
CA MET A 119 4.65 16.16 -13.32
C MET A 119 4.02 14.98 -14.08
N ASP A 120 3.64 15.17 -15.35
CA ASP A 120 3.05 14.11 -16.16
C ASP A 120 4.17 13.35 -16.91
N PRO A 121 4.44 12.07 -16.55
CA PRO A 121 5.47 11.28 -17.24
C PRO A 121 5.07 10.85 -18.65
N SER A 122 3.87 11.22 -19.10
CA SER A 122 3.31 10.83 -20.39
C SER A 122 3.12 12.04 -21.30
N CYS A 123 3.64 11.97 -22.52
CA CYS A 123 3.42 12.96 -23.59
C CYS A 123 2.10 12.83 -24.31
N GLN A 124 1.23 11.95 -23.86
CA GLN A 124 0.07 11.51 -24.64
C GLN A 124 -1.00 12.60 -24.75
N VAL A 125 -1.60 12.69 -25.93
CA VAL A 125 -2.75 13.58 -26.16
C VAL A 125 -3.97 13.00 -25.44
N LYS A 126 -4.34 13.65 -24.35
CA LYS A 126 -5.49 13.27 -23.54
C LYS A 126 -6.79 13.85 -24.14
N ASN A 127 -7.91 13.21 -23.92
CA ASN A 127 -9.24 13.58 -24.44
C ASN A 127 -9.45 13.41 -25.96
N ARG A 128 -8.53 12.77 -26.66
CA ARG A 128 -8.67 12.40 -28.08
C ARG A 128 -8.36 10.93 -28.25
N VAL A 129 -9.06 10.30 -29.14
CA VAL A 129 -8.72 8.97 -29.66
C VAL A 129 -7.74 9.18 -30.81
N VAL A 130 -6.56 8.60 -30.70
CA VAL A 130 -5.49 8.66 -31.71
C VAL A 130 -5.09 7.25 -32.11
N SER A 131 -4.38 7.10 -33.23
CA SER A 131 -3.80 5.81 -33.62
C SER A 131 -2.64 5.43 -32.70
N GLN A 132 -2.29 4.14 -32.63
CA GLN A 132 -1.14 3.66 -31.88
C GLN A 132 0.16 4.31 -32.40
N GLU A 133 0.32 4.44 -33.70
CA GLU A 133 1.48 5.10 -34.33
C GLU A 133 1.67 6.53 -33.88
N ALA A 134 0.56 7.30 -33.76
CA ALA A 134 0.62 8.67 -33.27
C ALA A 134 1.01 8.73 -31.78
N LEU A 135 0.61 7.74 -30.97
CA LEU A 135 1.04 7.64 -29.58
C LEU A 135 2.53 7.29 -29.47
N ASP A 136 3.01 6.36 -30.28
CA ASP A 136 4.40 5.94 -30.29
C ASP A 136 5.32 7.09 -30.75
N ALA A 137 4.84 7.93 -31.68
CA ALA A 137 5.54 9.13 -32.07
C ALA A 137 5.63 10.16 -30.92
N LEU A 138 4.52 10.41 -30.22
CA LEU A 138 4.49 11.30 -29.07
C LEU A 138 5.33 10.79 -27.88
N ALA A 139 5.39 9.48 -27.68
CA ALA A 139 6.21 8.88 -26.62
C ALA A 139 7.71 9.16 -26.81
N LYS A 140 8.15 9.39 -28.05
CA LYS A 140 9.55 9.74 -28.38
C LYS A 140 9.90 11.21 -28.15
N GLU A 141 8.91 12.08 -27.88
CA GLU A 141 9.15 13.51 -27.65
C GLU A 141 9.80 13.79 -26.27
N LEU A 142 9.58 12.91 -25.27
CA LEU A 142 10.24 13.01 -23.96
C LEU A 142 11.46 12.11 -23.90
N SER A 143 12.56 12.65 -23.41
CA SER A 143 13.71 11.83 -23.04
C SER A 143 13.36 10.96 -21.83
N GLU A 144 14.04 9.82 -21.68
CA GLU A 144 13.89 8.94 -20.54
C GLU A 144 14.14 9.68 -19.20
N ALA A 145 15.16 10.54 -19.17
CA ALA A 145 15.48 11.37 -18.00
C ALA A 145 14.31 12.29 -17.61
N GLU A 146 13.64 12.91 -18.59
CA GLU A 146 12.47 13.78 -18.31
C GLU A 146 11.28 12.94 -17.83
N VAL A 147 11.05 11.75 -18.35
CA VAL A 147 10.00 10.83 -17.88
C VAL A 147 10.25 10.45 -16.42
N VAL A 148 11.48 10.09 -16.06
CA VAL A 148 11.87 9.77 -14.69
C VAL A 148 11.65 10.96 -13.77
N LEU A 149 12.16 12.15 -14.14
CA LEU A 149 12.01 13.36 -13.35
C LEU A 149 10.54 13.74 -13.09
N ARG A 150 9.68 13.63 -14.10
CA ARG A 150 8.25 13.94 -13.95
C ARG A 150 7.55 12.90 -13.08
N ARG A 151 7.93 11.62 -13.18
CA ARG A 151 7.43 10.56 -12.29
C ARG A 151 7.82 10.83 -10.84
N GLU A 152 9.06 11.16 -10.57
CA GLU A 152 9.54 11.52 -9.24
C GLU A 152 8.79 12.71 -8.66
N ARG A 153 8.56 13.75 -9.46
CA ARG A 153 7.73 14.91 -9.06
C ARG A 153 6.31 14.50 -8.70
N LEU A 154 5.70 13.63 -9.50
CA LEU A 154 4.34 13.14 -9.27
C LEU A 154 4.25 12.34 -7.97
N GLU A 155 5.17 11.39 -7.79
CA GLU A 155 5.27 10.55 -6.58
C GLU A 155 5.54 11.42 -5.34
N SER A 156 6.42 12.43 -5.44
CA SER A 156 6.67 13.40 -4.37
C SER A 156 5.44 14.23 -4.02
N VAL A 157 4.69 14.74 -5.01
CA VAL A 157 3.46 15.52 -4.79
C VAL A 157 2.42 14.70 -4.04
N VAL A 158 2.17 13.46 -4.46
CA VAL A 158 1.22 12.57 -3.76
C VAL A 158 1.72 12.25 -2.35
N GLY A 159 3.00 11.95 -2.19
CA GLY A 159 3.61 11.67 -0.90
C GLY A 159 3.52 12.85 0.07
N ASP A 160 3.73 14.10 -0.38
CA ASP A 160 3.68 15.27 0.48
C ASP A 160 2.24 15.66 0.87
N LEU A 161 1.28 15.42 -0.02
CA LEU A 161 -0.13 15.53 0.33
C LEU A 161 -0.49 14.53 1.44
N LEU A 162 -0.09 13.26 1.31
CA LEU A 162 -0.35 12.26 2.34
C LEU A 162 0.37 12.60 3.65
N GLU A 163 1.63 13.02 3.57
CA GLU A 163 2.41 13.46 4.74
C GLU A 163 1.72 14.61 5.48
N ALA A 164 1.19 15.61 4.76
CA ALA A 164 0.43 16.70 5.36
C ALA A 164 -0.82 16.19 6.10
N SER A 165 -1.47 15.14 5.60
CA SER A 165 -2.61 14.53 6.29
C SER A 165 -2.22 13.77 7.56
N ILE A 166 -1.03 13.16 7.57
CA ILE A 166 -0.50 12.44 8.73
C ILE A 166 -0.05 13.41 9.83
N LYS A 167 0.52 14.56 9.45
CA LYS A 167 0.91 15.64 10.36
C LYS A 167 -0.26 16.29 11.13
N VAL A 168 -1.49 15.94 10.81
CA VAL A 168 -2.66 16.28 11.62
C VAL A 168 -2.66 15.52 12.96
N CYS A 169 -2.03 14.35 13.02
CA CYS A 169 -1.84 13.60 14.26
C CYS A 169 -0.88 14.32 15.21
N THR A 170 -1.04 14.06 16.50
CA THR A 170 -0.03 14.40 17.50
C THR A 170 1.12 13.39 17.49
N ASN A 171 2.23 13.75 18.13
CA ASN A 171 3.33 12.80 18.34
C ASN A 171 2.91 11.61 19.20
N GLU A 172 2.03 11.81 20.19
CA GLU A 172 1.51 10.75 21.04
C GLU A 172 0.65 9.75 20.26
N GLU A 173 -0.16 10.23 19.31
CA GLU A 173 -1.00 9.37 18.46
C GLU A 173 -0.16 8.46 17.55
N LEU A 174 1.07 8.86 17.23
CA LEU A 174 2.01 8.11 16.39
C LEU A 174 3.14 7.43 17.16
N ALA A 175 3.29 7.68 18.47
CA ALA A 175 4.43 7.23 19.27
C ALA A 175 4.63 5.70 19.29
N ARG A 176 3.56 4.93 19.07
CA ARG A 176 3.61 3.46 19.03
C ARG A 176 3.72 2.88 17.61
N PHE A 177 3.87 3.73 16.60
CA PHE A 177 4.08 3.26 15.24
C PHE A 177 5.54 2.83 15.05
N ASP A 178 5.77 1.54 14.83
CA ASP A 178 7.07 0.89 14.70
C ASP A 178 7.58 0.78 13.25
N GLY A 179 6.86 1.37 12.28
CA GLY A 179 7.16 1.25 10.86
C GLY A 179 6.61 0.01 10.19
N SER A 180 5.88 -0.82 10.91
CA SER A 180 5.19 -1.97 10.29
C SER A 180 4.10 -1.49 9.35
N ALA A 181 4.00 -2.14 8.18
CA ALA A 181 3.11 -1.70 7.11
C ALA A 181 2.44 -2.86 6.37
N GLY A 182 1.28 -2.59 5.79
CA GLY A 182 0.63 -3.42 4.79
C GLY A 182 0.81 -2.82 3.40
N LEU A 183 1.12 -3.66 2.43
CA LEU A 183 1.33 -3.30 1.03
C LEU A 183 0.37 -4.09 0.15
N ASP A 184 -0.40 -3.40 -0.68
CA ASP A 184 -1.29 -4.01 -1.67
C ASP A 184 -1.62 -3.05 -2.80
N ALA A 185 -2.07 -3.59 -3.92
CA ALA A 185 -2.52 -2.84 -5.08
C ALA A 185 -4.04 -2.93 -5.24
N THR A 186 -4.64 -1.83 -5.67
CA THR A 186 -6.07 -1.77 -5.85
C THR A 186 -6.46 -1.07 -7.15
N VAL A 187 -7.51 -1.58 -7.83
CA VAL A 187 -7.99 -1.00 -9.08
C VAL A 187 -8.67 0.35 -8.84
N VAL A 188 -8.32 1.32 -9.68
CA VAL A 188 -8.92 2.67 -9.75
C VAL A 188 -9.52 2.86 -11.15
N PRO A 189 -10.81 2.55 -11.35
CA PRO A 189 -11.45 2.64 -12.66
C PRO A 189 -11.41 4.07 -13.20
N LEU A 190 -11.17 4.20 -14.51
CA LEU A 190 -11.15 5.47 -15.21
C LEU A 190 -12.51 5.80 -15.81
N PHE A 191 -12.80 7.09 -15.95
CA PHE A 191 -14.04 7.57 -16.58
C PHE A 191 -14.04 7.33 -18.10
N SER A 192 -12.88 7.22 -18.72
CA SER A 192 -12.72 6.87 -20.14
C SER A 192 -12.99 5.39 -20.37
N ARG A 193 -13.45 5.06 -21.57
CA ARG A 193 -13.54 3.68 -22.05
C ARG A 193 -12.19 3.24 -22.60
N GLY A 194 -11.82 1.98 -22.37
CA GLY A 194 -10.67 1.37 -23.02
C GLY A 194 -10.85 1.24 -24.54
N PRO A 195 -9.76 1.00 -25.27
CA PRO A 195 -9.82 0.83 -26.72
C PRO A 195 -10.61 -0.43 -27.09
N SER A 196 -11.26 -0.39 -28.24
CA SER A 196 -11.84 -1.59 -28.82
C SER A 196 -10.73 -2.40 -29.49
N SER A 197 -10.74 -3.72 -29.31
CA SER A 197 -9.77 -4.63 -29.95
C SER A 197 -9.77 -4.59 -31.49
N ARG A 198 -10.80 -4.00 -32.09
CA ARG A 198 -10.99 -3.94 -33.56
C ARG A 198 -10.49 -2.64 -34.21
N ALA A 199 -10.15 -1.62 -33.41
CA ALA A 199 -10.06 -0.27 -33.98
C ALA A 199 -8.63 0.25 -34.22
N GLY A 200 -7.57 -0.46 -33.83
CA GLY A 200 -6.18 0.06 -33.96
C GLY A 200 -5.96 1.44 -33.32
N THR A 201 -6.93 1.88 -32.50
CA THR A 201 -6.97 3.19 -31.86
C THR A 201 -6.76 3.04 -30.35
N CYS A 202 -6.21 4.06 -29.74
CA CYS A 202 -6.02 4.12 -28.30
C CYS A 202 -7.23 4.70 -27.56
N ALA A 203 -7.30 4.46 -26.26
CA ALA A 203 -8.30 5.10 -25.43
C ALA A 203 -8.11 6.62 -25.37
N SER A 204 -9.19 7.36 -25.10
CA SER A 204 -9.11 8.80 -24.86
C SER A 204 -8.37 9.18 -23.55
N ASP A 205 -8.05 8.19 -22.73
CA ASP A 205 -7.12 8.23 -21.60
C ASP A 205 -6.11 7.09 -21.77
N PRO A 206 -5.04 7.30 -22.53
CA PRO A 206 -4.09 6.26 -22.88
C PRO A 206 -3.17 5.85 -21.73
N ASP A 207 -3.18 6.58 -20.60
CA ASP A 207 -2.43 6.21 -19.40
C ASP A 207 -3.10 5.10 -18.59
N GLY A 208 -4.31 4.69 -18.97
CA GLY A 208 -4.97 3.51 -18.41
C GLY A 208 -4.49 2.20 -19.01
N GLY A 209 -4.88 1.12 -18.38
CA GLY A 209 -4.71 -0.25 -18.84
C GLY A 209 -5.95 -1.11 -18.55
N TRP A 210 -6.04 -2.26 -19.22
CA TRP A 210 -7.07 -3.24 -18.92
C TRP A 210 -6.73 -3.97 -17.62
N TYR A 211 -7.56 -3.78 -16.60
CA TYR A 211 -7.52 -4.56 -15.37
C TYR A 211 -8.50 -5.72 -15.48
N VAL A 212 -7.96 -6.93 -15.42
CA VAL A 212 -8.73 -8.18 -15.53
C VAL A 212 -8.68 -8.89 -14.19
N ARG A 213 -9.82 -9.09 -13.56
CA ARG A 213 -9.94 -9.92 -12.38
C ARG A 213 -10.80 -11.14 -12.69
N GLU A 214 -10.18 -12.30 -12.65
CA GLU A 214 -10.88 -13.58 -12.61
C GLU A 214 -11.04 -13.98 -11.15
N GLY A 215 -12.23 -14.26 -10.69
CA GLY A 215 -12.48 -14.63 -9.30
C GLY A 215 -13.68 -15.53 -9.17
N ASP A 216 -13.63 -16.42 -8.19
CA ASP A 216 -14.80 -17.14 -7.70
C ASP A 216 -15.69 -16.11 -7.00
N HIS A 217 -16.68 -15.59 -7.74
CA HIS A 217 -17.76 -14.83 -7.12
C HIS A 217 -18.66 -15.84 -6.43
N ARG A 218 -18.59 -15.89 -5.09
CA ARG A 218 -19.35 -16.80 -4.25
C ARG A 218 -20.88 -16.69 -4.36
N ASP A 219 -21.36 -15.76 -5.21
CA ASP A 219 -22.78 -15.48 -5.41
C ASP A 219 -23.43 -16.37 -6.48
N VAL A 220 -22.66 -17.25 -7.13
CA VAL A 220 -23.19 -18.18 -8.14
C VAL A 220 -22.88 -19.61 -7.69
N ILE A 221 -23.85 -20.23 -7.03
CA ILE A 221 -23.79 -21.65 -6.60
C ILE A 221 -24.35 -22.51 -7.75
N GLY A 222 -23.52 -23.40 -8.29
CA GLY A 222 -23.94 -24.44 -9.22
C GLY A 222 -22.86 -24.86 -10.22
N PRO A 223 -22.99 -26.03 -10.86
CA PRO A 223 -21.97 -26.60 -11.75
C PRO A 223 -21.75 -25.81 -13.06
N LYS A 224 -22.55 -24.77 -13.32
CA LYS A 224 -22.42 -23.86 -14.47
C LYS A 224 -22.04 -22.44 -14.08
N ALA A 225 -21.46 -22.22 -12.89
CA ALA A 225 -20.96 -20.90 -12.50
C ALA A 225 -19.89 -20.45 -13.51
N LYS A 226 -20.28 -19.62 -14.47
CA LYS A 226 -19.32 -18.91 -15.32
C LYS A 226 -18.49 -18.04 -14.42
N LYS A 227 -17.16 -18.19 -14.44
CA LYS A 227 -16.25 -17.25 -13.80
C LYS A 227 -16.56 -15.86 -14.32
N LEU A 228 -17.16 -15.00 -13.50
CA LEU A 228 -17.49 -13.64 -13.87
C LEU A 228 -16.17 -12.88 -13.99
N ARG A 229 -15.83 -12.50 -15.21
CA ARG A 229 -14.65 -11.69 -15.51
C ARG A 229 -15.00 -10.23 -15.32
N LYS A 230 -14.43 -9.58 -14.29
CA LYS A 230 -14.51 -8.12 -14.14
C LYS A 230 -13.42 -7.49 -15.00
N LEU A 231 -13.82 -6.60 -15.90
CA LEU A 231 -12.94 -5.91 -16.82
C LEU A 231 -13.13 -4.41 -16.66
N PHE A 232 -12.04 -3.70 -16.34
CA PHE A 232 -12.05 -2.25 -16.19
C PHE A 232 -10.93 -1.62 -17.03
N TRP A 233 -11.21 -0.49 -17.67
CA TRP A 233 -10.17 0.44 -18.08
C TRP A 233 -9.78 1.26 -16.87
N ALA A 234 -8.56 1.10 -16.38
CA ALA A 234 -8.22 1.55 -15.04
C ALA A 234 -6.75 1.95 -14.92
N ASN A 235 -6.42 2.67 -13.85
CA ASN A 235 -5.12 2.64 -13.22
C ASN A 235 -5.13 1.62 -12.06
N GLU A 236 -3.95 1.27 -11.59
CA GLU A 236 -3.72 0.50 -10.38
C GLU A 236 -3.05 1.39 -9.34
N ALA A 237 -3.61 1.45 -8.14
CA ALA A 237 -3.02 2.18 -7.04
C ALA A 237 -2.31 1.21 -6.10
N THR A 238 -0.99 1.29 -6.02
CA THR A 238 -0.20 0.66 -4.97
C THR A 238 -0.30 1.51 -3.72
N LEU A 239 -0.78 0.95 -2.61
CA LEU A 239 -0.95 1.61 -1.32
C LEU A 239 -0.04 0.99 -0.26
N VAL A 240 0.57 1.84 0.56
CA VAL A 240 1.25 1.46 1.79
C VAL A 240 0.45 2.04 2.95
N THR A 241 0.04 1.18 3.89
CA THR A 241 -0.75 1.59 5.06
C THR A 241 -0.03 1.22 6.35
N MET A 242 -0.25 1.97 7.41
CA MET A 242 0.24 1.59 8.74
C MET A 242 -0.25 0.20 9.10
N GLY A 243 0.67 -0.69 9.48
CA GLY A 243 0.37 -2.00 10.00
C GLY A 243 -0.08 -1.88 11.46
N ARG A 244 -1.14 -2.60 11.82
CA ARG A 244 -1.51 -2.71 13.24
C ARG A 244 -0.72 -3.85 13.87
N PRO A 245 -0.16 -3.66 15.08
CA PRO A 245 0.31 -4.81 15.84
C PRO A 245 -0.89 -5.71 16.20
N PRO A 246 -0.69 -7.04 16.30
CA PRO A 246 -1.75 -7.94 16.76
C PRO A 246 -2.21 -7.54 18.16
N GLY A 247 -3.48 -7.13 18.31
CA GLY A 247 -4.05 -6.73 19.59
C GLY A 247 -5.46 -6.15 19.45
N ALA A 248 -6.17 -6.01 20.57
CA ALA A 248 -7.56 -5.58 20.56
C ALA A 248 -7.68 -4.05 20.45
N VAL A 249 -6.77 -3.28 21.05
CA VAL A 249 -6.80 -1.81 21.08
C VAL A 249 -5.89 -1.25 19.99
N PRO A 250 -6.36 -0.32 19.13
CA PRO A 250 -5.50 0.34 18.17
C PRO A 250 -4.41 1.15 18.87
N ALA A 251 -3.15 0.89 18.55
CA ALA A 251 -2.02 1.63 19.12
C ALA A 251 -1.83 3.02 18.48
N HIS A 252 -2.34 3.19 17.28
CA HIS A 252 -2.29 4.41 16.46
C HIS A 252 -3.41 4.36 15.40
N PRO A 253 -3.78 5.50 14.77
CA PRO A 253 -4.70 5.48 13.64
C PRO A 253 -4.12 4.68 12.47
N ASN A 254 -4.99 4.01 11.71
CA ASN A 254 -4.57 3.21 10.54
C ASN A 254 -4.57 4.06 9.28
N LEU A 255 -3.45 4.71 8.97
CA LEU A 255 -3.33 5.70 7.91
C LEU A 255 -2.70 5.13 6.63
N VAL A 256 -3.05 5.72 5.51
CA VAL A 256 -2.34 5.53 4.25
C VAL A 256 -1.06 6.38 4.30
N LEU A 257 0.10 5.72 4.25
CA LEU A 257 1.42 6.34 4.29
C LEU A 257 1.92 6.78 2.91
N GLY A 258 1.60 5.99 1.89
CA GLY A 258 2.06 6.23 0.53
C GLY A 258 1.11 5.65 -0.51
N ALA A 259 1.08 6.27 -1.68
CA ALA A 259 0.29 5.83 -2.82
C ALA A 259 0.99 6.17 -4.14
N CYS A 260 0.95 5.25 -5.09
CA CYS A 260 1.41 5.48 -6.45
C CYS A 260 0.43 4.86 -7.45
N LEU A 261 0.07 5.61 -8.49
CA LEU A 261 -0.72 5.10 -9.60
C LEU A 261 0.18 4.68 -10.74
N THR A 262 -0.11 3.50 -11.29
CA THR A 262 0.52 2.96 -12.50
C THR A 262 -0.54 2.39 -13.43
N ARG A 263 -0.16 1.94 -14.63
CA ARG A 263 -1.00 1.03 -15.39
C ARG A 263 -1.11 -0.30 -14.66
N PRO A 264 -2.22 -1.02 -14.76
CA PRO A 264 -2.36 -2.33 -14.14
C PRO A 264 -1.21 -3.27 -14.53
N GLY A 265 -0.53 -3.83 -13.52
CA GLY A 265 0.58 -4.76 -13.70
C GLY A 265 1.92 -4.12 -14.13
N GLU A 266 2.03 -2.80 -14.21
CA GLU A 266 3.27 -2.11 -14.54
C GLU A 266 4.19 -2.05 -13.32
N ASP A 267 5.23 -2.88 -13.31
CA ASP A 267 6.31 -2.94 -12.31
C ASP A 267 5.84 -2.79 -10.84
N PRO A 268 4.97 -3.70 -10.34
CA PRO A 268 4.45 -3.58 -8.98
C PRO A 268 5.57 -3.64 -7.92
N GLY A 269 6.59 -4.47 -8.13
CA GLY A 269 7.73 -4.58 -7.21
C GLY A 269 8.53 -3.28 -7.12
N GLY A 270 8.97 -2.73 -8.25
CA GLY A 270 9.71 -1.47 -8.28
C GLY A 270 8.90 -0.28 -7.77
N THR A 271 7.60 -0.25 -8.05
CA THR A 271 6.69 0.78 -7.50
C THR A 271 6.61 0.72 -5.97
N ALA A 272 6.49 -0.49 -5.41
CA ALA A 272 6.50 -0.68 -3.96
C ALA A 272 7.82 -0.24 -3.33
N VAL A 273 8.96 -0.59 -3.95
CA VAL A 273 10.29 -0.18 -3.47
C VAL A 273 10.44 1.34 -3.46
N ARG A 274 10.02 2.06 -4.52
CA ARG A 274 10.07 3.53 -4.55
C ARG A 274 9.21 4.16 -3.46
N LEU A 275 8.00 3.65 -3.22
CA LEU A 275 7.14 4.11 -2.13
C LEU A 275 7.79 3.91 -0.77
N LEU A 276 8.32 2.72 -0.48
CA LEU A 276 8.98 2.40 0.78
C LEU A 276 10.25 3.24 0.98
N ALA A 277 11.05 3.44 -0.07
CA ALA A 277 12.22 4.32 -0.04
C ALA A 277 11.83 5.78 0.28
N SER A 278 10.75 6.28 -0.33
CA SER A 278 10.22 7.61 -0.03
C SER A 278 9.82 7.76 1.44
N LEU A 279 9.21 6.72 2.06
CA LEU A 279 8.89 6.71 3.47
C LEU A 279 10.15 6.77 4.35
N ARG A 280 11.20 6.02 3.99
CA ARG A 280 12.49 6.07 4.69
C ARG A 280 13.13 7.46 4.63
N VAL A 281 13.11 8.11 3.47
CA VAL A 281 13.60 9.49 3.29
C VAL A 281 12.80 10.48 4.15
N ARG A 282 11.51 10.25 4.35
CA ARG A 282 10.62 11.07 5.21
C ARG A 282 10.81 10.78 6.71
N GLY A 283 11.70 9.86 7.09
CA GLY A 283 12.03 9.55 8.49
C GLY A 283 11.15 8.49 9.15
N TYR A 284 10.24 7.84 8.41
CA TYR A 284 9.48 6.73 8.98
C TYR A 284 10.40 5.53 9.27
N PRO A 285 10.21 4.85 10.42
CA PRO A 285 10.95 3.63 10.70
C PRO A 285 10.60 2.52 9.71
N ALA A 286 11.46 1.52 9.57
CA ALA A 286 11.18 0.29 8.86
C ALA A 286 10.88 -0.83 9.86
N GLY A 287 9.68 -1.38 9.76
CA GLY A 287 9.22 -2.50 10.56
C GLY A 287 8.91 -3.73 9.71
N ARG A 288 7.92 -4.49 10.11
CA ARG A 288 7.43 -5.65 9.35
C ARG A 288 6.55 -5.19 8.19
N LEU A 289 6.78 -5.77 7.01
CA LEU A 289 5.99 -5.48 5.81
C LEU A 289 5.19 -6.71 5.41
N GLY A 290 3.85 -6.63 5.57
CA GLY A 290 2.92 -7.61 5.02
C GLY A 290 2.59 -7.29 3.57
N ALA A 291 2.85 -8.23 2.66
CA ALA A 291 2.55 -8.08 1.24
C ALA A 291 1.77 -9.28 0.70
N ASP A 292 0.93 -9.04 -0.34
CA ASP A 292 0.19 -10.11 -0.99
C ASP A 292 1.11 -11.00 -1.85
N ARG A 293 0.60 -12.17 -2.23
CA ARG A 293 1.28 -13.14 -3.10
C ARG A 293 1.75 -12.55 -4.43
N GLY A 294 1.10 -11.50 -4.92
CA GLY A 294 1.56 -10.76 -6.10
C GLY A 294 3.01 -10.28 -5.97
N TYR A 295 3.37 -9.77 -4.80
CA TYR A 295 4.73 -9.30 -4.51
C TYR A 295 5.70 -10.43 -4.20
N SER A 296 5.25 -11.53 -3.57
CA SER A 296 6.10 -12.70 -3.31
C SER A 296 6.60 -13.36 -4.58
N GLN A 297 5.92 -13.15 -5.72
CA GLN A 297 6.30 -13.68 -7.03
C GLN A 297 7.24 -12.75 -7.82
N ALA A 298 7.51 -11.54 -7.32
CA ALA A 298 8.44 -10.62 -7.97
C ALA A 298 9.87 -11.17 -8.00
N HIS A 299 10.66 -10.72 -8.97
CA HIS A 299 12.09 -11.02 -8.98
C HIS A 299 12.78 -10.48 -7.73
N PRO A 300 13.70 -11.23 -7.10
CA PRO A 300 14.37 -10.81 -5.88
C PRO A 300 14.99 -9.42 -5.96
N GLU A 301 15.64 -9.09 -7.07
CA GLU A 301 16.31 -7.81 -7.31
C GLU A 301 15.31 -6.64 -7.47
N ARG A 302 14.08 -6.94 -7.85
CA ARG A 302 13.03 -5.93 -8.07
C ARG A 302 12.24 -5.59 -6.81
N PHE A 303 12.21 -6.49 -5.83
CA PHE A 303 11.41 -6.28 -4.63
C PHE A 303 12.10 -6.73 -3.34
N HIS A 304 12.44 -8.02 -3.23
CA HIS A 304 12.82 -8.61 -1.95
C HIS A 304 14.14 -8.07 -1.40
N LEU A 305 15.16 -7.96 -2.23
CA LEU A 305 16.48 -7.43 -1.82
C LEU A 305 16.41 -5.93 -1.51
N PRO A 306 15.86 -5.06 -2.39
CA PRO A 306 15.74 -3.65 -2.08
C PRO A 306 14.89 -3.36 -0.82
N VAL A 307 13.80 -4.09 -0.61
CA VAL A 307 12.94 -3.91 0.57
C VAL A 307 13.70 -4.23 1.85
N ARG A 308 14.50 -5.31 1.88
CA ARG A 308 15.35 -5.63 3.03
C ARG A 308 16.48 -4.61 3.22
N ALA A 309 17.08 -4.13 2.14
CA ALA A 309 18.10 -3.08 2.20
C ALA A 309 17.55 -1.77 2.80
N LEU A 310 16.23 -1.50 2.64
CA LEU A 310 15.55 -0.40 3.30
C LEU A 310 15.26 -0.67 4.79
N GLY A 311 15.57 -1.87 5.30
CA GLY A 311 15.41 -2.28 6.69
C GLY A 311 14.07 -2.97 7.01
N TYR A 312 13.21 -3.25 6.03
CA TYR A 312 11.94 -3.94 6.28
C TYR A 312 12.11 -5.46 6.41
N SER A 313 11.37 -6.04 7.36
CA SER A 313 11.21 -7.49 7.51
C SER A 313 9.95 -7.97 6.81
N LEU A 314 10.10 -8.84 5.80
CA LEU A 314 8.98 -9.34 5.00
C LEU A 314 8.16 -10.39 5.78
N VAL A 315 6.83 -10.28 5.68
CA VAL A 315 5.87 -11.28 6.16
C VAL A 315 4.95 -11.64 4.99
N MET A 316 5.17 -12.83 4.43
CA MET A 316 4.55 -13.25 3.15
C MET A 316 3.97 -14.66 3.26
N ASP A 317 2.96 -14.94 2.43
CA ASP A 317 2.44 -16.28 2.21
C ASP A 317 3.06 -16.89 0.94
N TYR A 318 3.19 -18.23 0.91
CA TYR A 318 3.76 -18.98 -0.20
C TYR A 318 2.70 -19.71 -1.00
N LYS A 319 3.01 -19.99 -2.27
CA LYS A 319 2.26 -20.95 -3.07
C LYS A 319 2.57 -22.37 -2.57
N GLU A 320 1.67 -23.28 -2.82
CA GLU A 320 1.84 -24.69 -2.44
C GLU A 320 3.14 -25.29 -3.00
N THR A 321 3.50 -24.93 -4.23
CA THR A 321 4.72 -25.38 -4.89
C THR A 321 6.02 -24.79 -4.33
N GLU A 322 5.93 -23.83 -3.42
CA GLU A 322 7.07 -23.12 -2.82
C GLU A 322 7.34 -23.56 -1.38
N LEU A 323 6.50 -24.45 -0.83
CA LEU A 323 6.63 -24.97 0.52
C LEU A 323 7.73 -26.04 0.60
N GLY A 324 8.31 -26.20 1.80
CA GLY A 324 9.37 -27.15 2.06
C GLY A 324 10.77 -26.58 1.79
N ARG A 325 11.65 -27.37 1.17
CA ARG A 325 13.03 -26.96 0.89
C ARG A 325 13.08 -25.90 -0.22
N GLN A 326 13.78 -24.79 0.05
CA GLN A 326 13.82 -23.62 -0.85
C GLN A 326 15.23 -23.21 -1.27
N ALA A 327 16.22 -23.34 -0.39
CA ALA A 327 17.60 -22.99 -0.65
C ALA A 327 18.57 -23.78 0.24
N ASN A 328 19.86 -23.70 -0.11
CA ASN A 328 20.96 -24.25 0.69
C ASN A 328 22.12 -23.26 0.68
N SER A 329 22.79 -23.10 1.83
CA SER A 329 24.01 -22.31 1.94
C SER A 329 24.93 -22.90 2.98
N ALA A 330 26.16 -23.23 2.57
CA ALA A 330 27.17 -23.83 3.44
C ALA A 330 26.68 -25.09 4.21
N GLY A 331 25.72 -25.81 3.63
CA GLY A 331 25.04 -26.96 4.22
C GLY A 331 23.83 -26.63 5.10
N ALA A 332 23.57 -25.38 5.43
CA ALA A 332 22.30 -24.99 6.06
C ALA A 332 21.15 -25.07 5.04
N VAL A 333 20.02 -25.61 5.45
CA VAL A 333 18.85 -25.80 4.58
C VAL A 333 17.79 -24.76 4.91
N MET A 334 17.33 -24.02 3.88
CA MET A 334 16.17 -23.15 4.04
C MET A 334 14.90 -23.95 3.84
N VAL A 335 14.00 -23.88 4.83
CA VAL A 335 12.67 -24.47 4.78
C VAL A 335 11.65 -23.42 5.17
N ASP A 336 10.65 -23.22 4.31
CA ASP A 336 9.56 -22.26 4.53
C ASP A 336 10.09 -20.86 5.00
N GLY A 337 11.16 -20.37 4.34
CA GLY A 337 11.72 -19.03 4.54
C GLY A 337 12.73 -18.88 5.68
N THR A 338 13.05 -19.96 6.41
CA THR A 338 13.99 -19.93 7.54
C THR A 338 15.09 -20.98 7.37
N PHE A 339 16.32 -20.70 7.85
CA PHE A 339 17.45 -21.62 7.78
C PHE A 339 17.49 -22.57 8.97
N TYR A 340 17.73 -23.84 8.70
CA TYR A 340 17.77 -24.93 9.67
C TYR A 340 19.01 -25.82 9.54
N CYS A 341 19.26 -26.59 10.58
CA CYS A 341 20.25 -27.66 10.61
C CYS A 341 19.96 -28.68 9.49
N PRO A 342 20.98 -29.16 8.74
CA PRO A 342 20.80 -30.15 7.69
C PRO A 342 20.27 -31.50 8.20
N ALA A 343 20.47 -31.82 9.47
CA ALA A 343 19.96 -33.03 10.11
C ALA A 343 18.52 -32.90 10.62
N MET A 344 17.79 -31.82 10.28
CA MET A 344 16.39 -31.70 10.65
C MET A 344 15.56 -32.83 10.01
N PRO A 345 14.74 -33.57 10.80
CA PRO A 345 13.94 -34.66 10.27
C PRO A 345 13.01 -34.28 9.11
N GLU A 346 12.90 -35.16 8.10
CA GLU A 346 12.06 -34.88 6.90
C GLU A 346 10.58 -34.66 7.23
N VAL A 347 10.06 -35.27 8.29
CA VAL A 347 8.69 -35.03 8.76
C VAL A 347 8.48 -33.57 9.22
N LEU A 348 9.54 -32.89 9.69
CA LEU A 348 9.50 -31.49 10.05
C LEU A 348 9.69 -30.62 8.79
N VAL A 349 10.55 -31.02 7.85
CA VAL A 349 10.75 -30.32 6.56
C VAL A 349 9.43 -30.28 5.79
N GLY A 350 8.71 -31.40 5.70
CA GLY A 350 7.47 -31.54 4.96
C GLY A 350 6.21 -30.96 5.63
N ALA A 351 6.28 -30.48 6.87
CA ALA A 351 5.11 -30.16 7.67
C ALA A 351 4.08 -29.26 6.97
N SER A 352 4.51 -28.16 6.34
CA SER A 352 3.61 -27.22 5.65
C SER A 352 3.03 -27.81 4.35
N THR A 353 3.80 -28.63 3.64
CA THR A 353 3.35 -29.35 2.46
C THR A 353 2.31 -30.41 2.82
N ASP A 354 2.55 -31.16 3.92
CA ASP A 354 1.65 -32.20 4.42
C ASP A 354 0.29 -31.62 4.84
N LEU A 355 0.29 -30.47 5.53
CA LEU A 355 -0.95 -29.77 5.86
C LEU A 355 -1.72 -29.35 4.60
N ARG A 356 -1.03 -28.82 3.60
CA ARG A 356 -1.67 -28.39 2.33
C ARG A 356 -2.26 -29.56 1.54
N LYS A 357 -1.60 -30.70 1.58
CA LYS A 357 -2.10 -31.95 0.99
C LYS A 357 -3.19 -32.63 1.81
N GLY A 358 -3.45 -32.15 3.03
CA GLY A 358 -4.43 -32.76 3.95
C GLY A 358 -4.01 -34.11 4.54
N THR A 359 -2.71 -34.41 4.50
CA THR A 359 -2.16 -35.66 5.10
C THR A 359 -1.97 -35.58 6.61
N ILE A 360 -1.95 -34.34 7.14
CA ILE A 360 -1.95 -34.06 8.59
C ILE A 360 -2.99 -32.98 8.91
N ASP A 361 -3.44 -32.99 10.16
CA ASP A 361 -4.34 -31.98 10.69
C ASP A 361 -3.59 -30.73 11.18
N ALA A 362 -4.34 -29.68 11.53
CA ALA A 362 -3.79 -28.41 11.99
C ALA A 362 -3.03 -28.53 13.32
N ALA A 363 -3.43 -29.43 14.22
CA ALA A 363 -2.78 -29.66 15.50
C ALA A 363 -1.40 -30.33 15.32
N THR A 364 -1.33 -31.34 14.49
CA THR A 364 -0.08 -32.00 14.10
C THR A 364 0.87 -31.03 13.40
N HIS A 365 0.35 -30.19 12.48
CA HIS A 365 1.13 -29.16 11.84
C HIS A 365 1.71 -28.18 12.86
N ALA A 366 0.90 -27.63 13.76
CA ALA A 366 1.36 -26.68 14.78
C ALA A 366 2.48 -27.30 15.65
N SER A 367 2.32 -28.55 16.07
CA SER A 367 3.34 -29.29 16.82
C SER A 367 4.65 -29.45 16.04
N ARG A 368 4.58 -29.78 14.73
CA ARG A 368 5.77 -29.91 13.88
C ARG A 368 6.46 -28.55 13.65
N ILE A 369 5.71 -27.46 13.47
CA ILE A 369 6.28 -26.09 13.33
C ILE A 369 6.98 -25.68 14.63
N GLU A 370 6.39 -25.97 15.79
CA GLU A 370 7.03 -25.72 17.09
C GLU A 370 8.32 -26.52 17.24
N ALA A 371 8.30 -27.80 16.89
CA ALA A 371 9.46 -28.68 16.95
C ALA A 371 10.64 -28.20 16.05
N ARG A 372 10.37 -27.49 14.94
CA ARG A 372 11.41 -26.87 14.09
C ARG A 372 12.27 -25.86 14.84
N THR A 373 11.75 -25.26 15.91
CA THR A 373 12.43 -24.17 16.65
C THR A 373 13.81 -24.63 17.15
N SER A 374 13.93 -25.85 17.66
CA SER A 374 15.20 -26.39 18.12
C SER A 374 16.25 -26.59 17.01
N TRP A 375 15.79 -26.78 15.77
CA TRP A 375 16.64 -26.99 14.59
C TRP A 375 17.03 -25.71 13.86
N ARG A 376 16.41 -24.56 14.22
CA ARG A 376 16.65 -23.28 13.58
C ARG A 376 18.09 -22.81 13.85
N LEU A 377 18.78 -22.31 12.80
CA LEU A 377 20.08 -21.68 12.98
C LEU A 377 19.98 -20.45 13.87
N VAL A 378 20.97 -20.26 14.71
CA VAL A 378 21.07 -19.10 15.62
C VAL A 378 21.70 -17.95 14.88
N ARG A 379 20.97 -16.85 14.71
CA ARG A 379 21.50 -15.61 14.13
C ARG A 379 22.47 -14.97 15.12
N LYS A 380 23.72 -14.79 14.72
CA LYS A 380 24.77 -14.16 15.55
C LYS A 380 24.84 -12.67 15.33
N GLU A 381 24.72 -12.26 14.07
CA GLU A 381 24.80 -10.87 13.66
C GLU A 381 23.70 -10.61 12.63
N GLY A 382 23.12 -9.40 12.68
CA GLY A 382 22.19 -8.90 11.67
C GLY A 382 22.89 -8.67 10.32
N PRO A 383 22.15 -8.21 9.30
CA PRO A 383 22.76 -7.90 8.02
C PRO A 383 23.80 -6.79 8.16
N ASP A 384 24.97 -6.99 7.54
CA ASP A 384 25.98 -5.95 7.35
C ASP A 384 25.56 -4.96 6.25
N ALA A 385 26.45 -4.04 5.88
CA ALA A 385 26.19 -3.03 4.86
C ALA A 385 25.84 -3.63 3.48
N ASP A 386 26.36 -4.82 3.18
CA ASP A 386 26.14 -5.55 1.93
C ASP A 386 25.00 -6.59 2.05
N GLY A 387 24.36 -6.69 3.24
CA GLY A 387 23.23 -7.57 3.51
C GLY A 387 23.63 -9.00 3.89
N TYR A 388 24.90 -9.30 4.12
CA TYR A 388 25.34 -10.60 4.63
C TYR A 388 24.99 -10.77 6.11
N GLU A 389 24.60 -11.97 6.50
CA GLU A 389 24.24 -12.29 7.87
C GLU A 389 25.02 -13.51 8.37
N ARG A 390 25.34 -13.52 9.66
CA ARG A 390 26.07 -14.62 10.30
C ARG A 390 25.15 -15.49 11.14
N PHE A 391 25.24 -16.79 10.90
CA PHE A 391 24.47 -17.82 11.57
C PHE A 391 25.37 -18.91 12.15
N ALA A 392 24.97 -19.45 13.29
CA ALA A 392 25.62 -20.57 13.94
C ALA A 392 24.71 -21.82 13.98
N CYS A 393 25.34 -22.98 14.04
CA CYS A 393 24.68 -24.26 14.27
C CYS A 393 23.90 -24.24 15.60
N PRO A 394 22.64 -24.73 15.66
CA PRO A 394 21.88 -24.79 16.91
C PRO A 394 22.47 -25.73 17.97
N GLY A 395 23.36 -26.65 17.59
CA GLY A 395 24.13 -27.48 18.53
C GLY A 395 25.40 -26.79 19.08
N GLN A 396 25.57 -25.47 18.89
CA GLN A 396 26.76 -24.74 19.29
C GLN A 396 26.43 -23.61 20.28
N GLY A 397 27.43 -23.17 21.05
CA GLY A 397 27.34 -22.06 22.00
C GLY A 397 27.21 -22.51 23.44
N GLU A 398 26.86 -21.56 24.32
CA GLU A 398 26.70 -21.83 25.76
C GLU A 398 25.36 -22.53 26.07
N HIS A 399 24.33 -22.23 25.25
CA HIS A 399 23.00 -22.79 25.38
C HIS A 399 22.59 -23.48 24.06
N PRO A 400 23.15 -24.67 23.74
CA PRO A 400 22.81 -25.39 22.53
C PRO A 400 21.35 -25.86 22.58
N HIS A 401 20.65 -25.76 21.44
CA HIS A 401 19.26 -26.23 21.32
C HIS A 401 19.18 -27.72 20.97
N LEU A 402 20.29 -28.29 20.46
CA LEU A 402 20.38 -29.70 20.04
C LEU A 402 21.60 -30.37 20.70
N ASN A 403 21.44 -31.65 21.04
CA ASN A 403 22.55 -32.54 21.38
C ASN A 403 23.05 -33.22 20.09
N CYS A 404 24.19 -32.74 19.55
CA CYS A 404 24.71 -33.17 18.27
C CYS A 404 26.06 -33.91 18.40
N PRO A 405 26.20 -35.15 17.85
CA PRO A 405 27.46 -35.91 17.88
C PRO A 405 28.61 -35.17 17.22
N LEU A 406 28.35 -34.34 16.17
CA LEU A 406 29.34 -33.50 15.48
C LEU A 406 29.80 -32.30 16.34
N ARG A 407 29.16 -32.08 17.48
CA ARG A 407 29.46 -31.01 18.44
C ARG A 407 29.54 -31.58 19.86
N PRO A 408 30.60 -32.32 20.22
CA PRO A 408 30.68 -33.04 21.51
C PRO A 408 30.45 -32.17 22.74
N ALA A 409 30.80 -30.88 22.65
CA ALA A 409 30.53 -29.91 23.74
C ALA A 409 29.03 -29.70 23.99
N SER A 410 28.15 -29.96 22.98
CA SER A 410 26.70 -29.86 23.15
C SER A 410 26.15 -30.94 24.06
N ALA A 411 26.72 -32.16 24.03
CA ALA A 411 26.28 -33.29 24.85
C ALA A 411 26.38 -32.97 26.36
N LYS A 412 27.39 -32.21 26.78
CA LYS A 412 27.60 -31.81 28.19
C LYS A 412 26.70 -30.65 28.64
N LYS A 413 26.22 -29.84 27.70
CA LYS A 413 25.47 -28.59 27.98
C LYS A 413 23.97 -28.73 27.65
N ALA A 414 23.62 -29.67 26.82
CA ALA A 414 22.26 -29.88 26.29
C ALA A 414 21.53 -31.06 26.99
N LEU A 415 21.67 -31.18 28.32
CA LEU A 415 20.91 -32.15 29.09
C LEU A 415 19.42 -31.94 28.91
N GLY A 416 18.73 -32.95 28.40
CA GLY A 416 17.30 -32.90 28.09
C GLY A 416 16.95 -32.25 26.74
N GLN A 417 17.94 -31.86 25.92
CA GLN A 417 17.70 -31.36 24.57
C GLN A 417 17.53 -32.49 23.54
N ILE A 418 16.93 -32.13 22.39
CA ILE A 418 16.65 -33.07 21.32
C ILE A 418 17.96 -33.68 20.77
N PRO A 419 18.13 -35.02 20.76
CA PRO A 419 19.32 -35.62 20.16
C PRO A 419 19.25 -35.59 18.63
N VAL A 420 20.38 -35.29 17.98
CA VAL A 420 20.55 -35.46 16.54
C VAL A 420 20.90 -36.93 16.28
N LEU A 421 19.93 -37.71 15.79
CA LEU A 421 20.09 -39.16 15.60
C LEU A 421 20.84 -39.51 14.31
N ASP A 422 20.66 -38.69 13.27
CA ASP A 422 21.21 -38.90 11.93
C ASP A 422 22.00 -37.68 11.44
N PRO A 423 23.23 -37.49 11.96
CA PRO A 423 24.09 -36.39 11.52
C PRO A 423 24.63 -36.65 10.12
N PRO A 424 24.93 -35.61 9.30
CA PRO A 424 25.55 -35.79 7.98
C PRO A 424 26.87 -36.58 8.07
N LEU A 425 27.04 -37.58 7.22
CA LEU A 425 28.27 -38.40 7.13
C LEU A 425 29.47 -37.56 6.68
N ASP A 426 29.26 -36.61 5.76
CA ASP A 426 30.23 -35.61 5.36
C ASP A 426 29.77 -34.24 5.92
N PRO A 427 30.31 -33.80 7.08
CA PRO A 427 29.81 -32.64 7.77
C PRO A 427 30.09 -31.34 7.02
N PRO A 428 29.05 -30.60 6.56
CA PRO A 428 29.22 -29.35 5.84
C PRO A 428 29.70 -28.22 6.76
N LYS A 429 30.08 -27.07 6.16
CA LYS A 429 30.64 -25.91 6.88
C LYS A 429 29.80 -25.46 8.09
N VAL A 430 28.47 -25.52 7.98
CA VAL A 430 27.57 -25.18 9.11
C VAL A 430 27.77 -26.10 10.31
N CYS A 431 28.19 -27.36 10.09
CA CYS A 431 28.47 -28.32 11.16
C CYS A 431 29.89 -28.21 11.73
N THR A 432 30.85 -27.68 10.98
CA THR A 432 32.27 -27.66 11.35
C THR A 432 32.76 -26.30 11.82
N GLN A 433 32.24 -25.20 11.25
CA GLN A 433 32.66 -23.83 11.59
C GLN A 433 31.87 -23.25 12.79
N SER A 434 32.45 -22.24 13.44
CA SER A 434 31.80 -21.52 14.54
C SER A 434 30.58 -20.72 14.07
N ALA A 435 30.61 -20.18 12.87
CA ALA A 435 29.50 -19.55 12.19
C ALA A 435 29.69 -19.63 10.68
N ILE A 436 28.61 -19.54 9.95
CA ILE A 436 28.59 -19.38 8.49
C ILE A 436 28.04 -18.00 8.12
N THR A 437 28.51 -17.45 7.03
CA THR A 437 27.97 -16.23 6.44
C THR A 437 27.06 -16.61 5.29
N ILE A 438 25.85 -16.07 5.28
CA ILE A 438 24.84 -16.30 4.23
C ILE A 438 24.66 -15.00 3.45
N ALA A 439 24.81 -15.09 2.13
CA ALA A 439 24.64 -13.95 1.24
C ALA A 439 23.16 -13.52 1.14
N PRO A 440 22.87 -12.24 0.85
CA PRO A 440 21.51 -11.70 0.81
C PRO A 440 20.63 -12.33 -0.28
N ASP A 441 21.21 -12.77 -1.40
CA ASP A 441 20.55 -13.40 -2.54
C ASP A 441 20.11 -14.85 -2.26
N VAL A 442 20.75 -15.53 -1.31
CA VAL A 442 20.41 -16.91 -0.96
C VAL A 442 19.00 -17.00 -0.39
N GLY A 443 18.11 -17.60 -1.15
CA GLY A 443 16.70 -17.74 -0.79
C GLY A 443 15.96 -16.40 -0.66
N ALA A 444 16.49 -15.33 -1.27
CA ALA A 444 15.98 -13.96 -1.12
C ALA A 444 14.47 -13.83 -1.33
N ARG A 445 13.90 -14.57 -2.27
CA ARG A 445 12.46 -14.57 -2.55
C ARG A 445 11.61 -15.10 -1.40
N HIS A 446 12.13 -16.08 -0.64
CA HIS A 446 11.36 -16.79 0.38
C HIS A 446 11.72 -16.37 1.81
N ARG A 447 12.87 -15.77 1.99
CA ARG A 447 13.39 -15.45 3.32
C ARG A 447 12.48 -14.51 4.09
N GLN A 448 12.13 -14.89 5.31
CA GLN A 448 11.39 -14.06 6.26
C GLN A 448 11.80 -14.36 7.71
N ASP A 449 11.62 -13.37 8.60
CA ASP A 449 12.10 -13.46 9.99
C ASP A 449 11.17 -14.30 10.87
N LEU A 450 9.86 -14.22 10.61
CA LEU A 450 8.89 -15.05 11.32
C LEU A 450 8.86 -16.46 10.73
N ALA A 451 8.85 -17.45 11.59
CA ALA A 451 8.70 -18.84 11.18
C ALA A 451 7.34 -19.06 10.52
N PHE A 452 7.33 -19.37 9.21
CA PHE A 452 6.11 -19.60 8.46
C PHE A 452 5.26 -20.69 9.10
N GLY A 453 3.96 -20.43 9.22
CA GLY A 453 3.01 -21.34 9.86
C GLY A 453 2.97 -21.28 11.39
N SER A 454 3.88 -20.51 12.02
CA SER A 454 3.81 -20.30 13.47
C SER A 454 2.59 -19.44 13.86
N PRO A 455 2.12 -19.54 15.12
CA PRO A 455 1.03 -18.69 15.60
C PRO A 455 1.34 -17.18 15.49
N GLU A 456 2.61 -16.78 15.68
CA GLU A 456 3.02 -15.38 15.53
C GLU A 456 2.96 -14.94 14.07
N TRP A 457 3.49 -15.74 13.15
CA TRP A 457 3.39 -15.46 11.72
C TRP A 457 1.94 -15.35 11.28
N ALA A 458 1.10 -16.31 11.65
CA ALA A 458 -0.30 -16.37 11.25
C ALA A 458 -1.08 -15.13 11.73
N ARG A 459 -0.88 -14.72 12.99
CA ARG A 459 -1.50 -13.49 13.54
C ARG A 459 -1.01 -12.25 12.82
N THR A 460 0.30 -12.12 12.63
CA THR A 460 0.93 -10.95 12.00
C THR A 460 0.48 -10.81 10.54
N TYR A 461 0.58 -11.89 9.75
CA TYR A 461 0.16 -11.90 8.36
C TYR A 461 -1.33 -11.56 8.20
N ALA A 462 -2.19 -12.24 8.97
CA ALA A 462 -3.63 -11.99 8.93
C ALA A 462 -3.97 -10.53 9.31
N THR A 463 -3.29 -9.98 10.32
CA THR A 463 -3.54 -8.61 10.77
C THR A 463 -3.17 -7.59 9.68
N TYR A 464 -1.98 -7.71 9.07
CA TYR A 464 -1.55 -6.78 8.04
C TYR A 464 -2.39 -6.91 6.77
N ARG A 465 -2.72 -8.15 6.37
CA ARG A 465 -3.60 -8.40 5.24
C ARG A 465 -5.00 -7.80 5.47
N ASN A 466 -5.61 -8.06 6.61
CA ASN A 466 -6.92 -7.50 6.94
C ASN A 466 -6.89 -5.96 7.02
N THR A 467 -5.79 -5.39 7.50
CA THR A 467 -5.60 -3.94 7.59
C THR A 467 -5.59 -3.29 6.22
N ILE A 468 -4.79 -3.81 5.28
CA ILE A 468 -4.70 -3.24 3.93
C ILE A 468 -5.95 -3.55 3.09
N GLU A 469 -6.49 -4.77 3.15
CA GLU A 469 -7.74 -5.12 2.48
C GLU A 469 -8.91 -4.26 2.98
N GLY A 470 -8.98 -4.05 4.30
CA GLY A 470 -9.96 -3.15 4.92
C GLY A 470 -9.78 -1.70 4.45
N THR A 471 -8.54 -1.22 4.29
CA THR A 471 -8.27 0.12 3.75
C THR A 471 -8.67 0.20 2.29
N ASN A 472 -8.33 -0.78 1.46
CA ASN A 472 -8.73 -0.85 0.05
C ASN A 472 -10.26 -0.87 -0.11
N GLY A 473 -10.96 -1.61 0.76
CA GLY A 473 -12.42 -1.62 0.81
C GLY A 473 -12.98 -0.24 1.17
N TYR A 474 -12.46 0.37 2.24
CA TYR A 474 -12.87 1.67 2.75
C TYR A 474 -12.75 2.78 1.68
N VAL A 475 -11.58 2.92 1.05
CA VAL A 475 -11.37 3.99 0.06
C VAL A 475 -12.16 3.79 -1.24
N LYS A 476 -12.60 2.58 -1.55
CA LYS A 476 -13.47 2.29 -2.71
C LYS A 476 -14.95 2.47 -2.42
N ASP A 477 -15.35 2.39 -1.16
CA ASP A 477 -16.75 2.48 -0.77
C ASP A 477 -17.33 3.84 -1.17
N THR A 478 -18.58 3.81 -1.65
CA THR A 478 -19.32 5.01 -2.05
C THR A 478 -19.72 5.89 -0.87
N ALA A 479 -19.77 5.32 0.33
CA ALA A 479 -19.99 6.06 1.58
C ALA A 479 -18.73 6.81 2.08
N HIS A 480 -17.57 6.62 1.41
CA HIS A 480 -16.30 7.21 1.78
C HIS A 480 -15.66 7.91 0.59
N GLU A 481 -14.47 7.46 0.14
CA GLU A 481 -13.71 8.18 -0.90
C GLU A 481 -14.17 7.85 -2.33
N SER A 482 -14.95 6.80 -2.51
CA SER A 482 -15.50 6.38 -3.81
C SER A 482 -14.43 6.18 -4.91
N LEU A 483 -13.24 5.68 -4.56
CA LEU A 483 -12.20 5.40 -5.56
C LEU A 483 -12.66 4.40 -6.62
N GLY A 484 -13.60 3.52 -6.29
CA GLY A 484 -14.24 2.60 -7.23
C GLY A 484 -15.17 3.27 -8.24
N ALA A 485 -15.58 4.53 -8.01
CA ALA A 485 -16.51 5.26 -8.86
C ALA A 485 -15.80 6.27 -9.76
N PRO A 486 -15.60 6.02 -11.06
CA PRO A 486 -14.89 6.92 -11.97
C PRO A 486 -15.57 8.28 -12.13
N GLY A 487 -16.89 8.35 -11.90
CA GLY A 487 -17.67 9.60 -11.92
C GLY A 487 -17.20 10.63 -10.87
N ARG A 488 -16.57 10.18 -9.80
CA ARG A 488 -15.99 11.03 -8.75
C ARG A 488 -14.81 11.88 -9.27
N ARG A 489 -14.07 11.36 -10.26
CA ARG A 489 -12.84 11.93 -10.83
C ARG A 489 -12.92 11.94 -12.36
N ARG A 490 -13.64 12.90 -12.92
CA ARG A 490 -13.79 13.03 -14.39
C ARG A 490 -12.62 13.77 -15.02
N VAL A 491 -11.39 13.32 -14.73
CA VAL A 491 -10.13 13.80 -15.32
C VAL A 491 -9.45 12.68 -16.07
N ARG A 492 -8.50 13.01 -16.94
CA ARG A 492 -7.71 12.06 -17.73
C ARG A 492 -6.23 12.33 -17.55
N GLY A 493 -5.45 11.28 -17.69
CA GLY A 493 -4.01 11.26 -17.51
C GLY A 493 -3.58 10.93 -16.10
N ILE A 494 -2.47 10.22 -16.00
CA ILE A 494 -1.99 9.65 -14.73
C ILE A 494 -1.68 10.74 -13.70
N ALA A 495 -1.12 11.87 -14.11
CA ALA A 495 -0.82 12.97 -13.20
C ALA A 495 -2.08 13.59 -12.58
N ALA A 496 -3.12 13.81 -13.39
CA ALA A 496 -4.40 14.34 -12.91
C ALA A 496 -5.13 13.33 -12.00
N GLN A 497 -5.11 12.05 -12.34
CA GLN A 497 -5.70 10.99 -11.53
C GLN A 497 -4.95 10.85 -10.20
N SER A 498 -3.61 10.84 -10.21
CA SER A 498 -2.79 10.74 -9.00
C SER A 498 -3.04 11.89 -8.04
N LEU A 499 -3.13 13.13 -8.53
CA LEU A 499 -3.43 14.28 -7.70
C LEU A 499 -4.81 14.15 -7.02
N PHE A 500 -5.83 13.72 -7.76
CA PHE A 500 -7.18 13.55 -7.19
C PHE A 500 -7.25 12.37 -6.24
N VAL A 501 -6.58 11.26 -6.55
CA VAL A 501 -6.47 10.11 -5.63
C VAL A 501 -5.73 10.52 -4.36
N GLY A 502 -4.63 11.27 -4.45
CA GLY A 502 -3.91 11.81 -3.30
C GLY A 502 -4.83 12.62 -2.37
N LEU A 503 -5.61 13.56 -2.92
CA LEU A 503 -6.56 14.36 -2.15
C LEU A 503 -7.66 13.50 -1.48
N LEU A 504 -8.17 12.48 -2.15
CA LEU A 504 -9.15 11.56 -1.58
C LEU A 504 -8.52 10.69 -0.47
N LEU A 505 -7.29 10.24 -0.63
CA LEU A 505 -6.59 9.48 0.41
C LEU A 505 -6.25 10.35 1.63
N MET A 506 -5.99 11.65 1.46
CA MET A 506 -5.90 12.59 2.57
C MET A 506 -7.19 12.62 3.39
N THR A 507 -8.35 12.70 2.72
CA THR A 507 -9.64 12.70 3.42
C THR A 507 -9.93 11.38 4.11
N ALA A 508 -9.50 10.26 3.52
CA ALA A 508 -9.53 8.96 4.21
C ALA A 508 -8.71 8.99 5.51
N ASN A 509 -7.50 9.58 5.47
CA ASN A 509 -6.67 9.73 6.67
C ASN A 509 -7.37 10.61 7.71
N PHE A 510 -7.95 11.75 7.34
CA PHE A 510 -8.69 12.63 8.28
C PHE A 510 -9.81 11.87 8.98
N ARG A 511 -10.65 11.13 8.23
CA ARG A 511 -11.74 10.34 8.80
C ARG A 511 -11.23 9.24 9.74
N LYS A 512 -10.12 8.61 9.41
CA LYS A 512 -9.50 7.57 10.26
C LYS A 512 -8.88 8.16 11.53
N ILE A 513 -8.32 9.37 11.48
CA ILE A 513 -7.81 10.08 12.65
C ILE A 513 -8.98 10.48 13.56
N ALA A 514 -10.06 11.04 13.00
CA ALA A 514 -11.25 11.39 13.75
C ALA A 514 -11.84 10.16 14.47
N ALA A 515 -12.06 9.08 13.74
CA ALA A 515 -12.57 7.82 14.32
C ALA A 515 -11.65 7.22 15.39
N TYR A 516 -10.33 7.39 15.26
CA TYR A 516 -9.38 6.98 16.29
C TYR A 516 -9.50 7.84 17.54
N ARG A 517 -9.62 9.17 17.40
CA ARG A 517 -9.81 10.10 18.52
C ARG A 517 -11.12 9.86 19.26
N ASP A 518 -12.21 9.63 18.52
CA ASP A 518 -13.51 9.28 19.10
C ASP A 518 -13.40 8.00 19.95
N LEU A 519 -12.74 6.96 19.40
CA LEU A 519 -12.52 5.71 20.10
C LEU A 519 -11.70 5.88 21.39
N MET A 520 -10.71 6.78 21.39
CA MET A 520 -9.87 7.04 22.56
C MET A 520 -10.52 7.94 23.60
N SER A 521 -11.47 8.80 23.19
CA SER A 521 -12.19 9.72 24.08
C SER A 521 -13.29 9.03 24.91
N GLU A 522 -13.82 7.89 24.44
CA GLU A 522 -14.87 7.14 25.13
C GLU A 522 -14.40 6.45 26.43
N GLY A 523 -13.14 6.64 26.87
CA GLY A 523 -12.62 6.39 28.23
C GLY A 523 -12.57 4.93 28.70
N GLU A 524 -13.29 4.04 28.06
CA GLU A 524 -13.12 2.60 28.15
C GLU A 524 -12.50 2.16 26.82
N GLY A 525 -11.30 1.60 26.86
CA GLY A 525 -10.78 0.91 25.70
C GLY A 525 -11.87 -0.02 25.15
N PRO A 526 -12.14 -0.07 23.84
CA PRO A 526 -13.38 -0.59 23.31
C PRO A 526 -13.69 -1.90 24.01
N LYS A 527 -14.80 -1.96 24.78
CA LYS A 527 -15.53 -3.21 24.87
C LYS A 527 -15.60 -3.63 23.42
N VAL A 528 -14.83 -4.67 23.06
CA VAL A 528 -14.92 -5.27 21.74
C VAL A 528 -16.41 -5.48 21.58
N ALA A 529 -17.07 -4.46 21.00
CA ALA A 529 -18.40 -4.65 20.50
C ALA A 529 -18.12 -5.83 19.58
N GLU A 530 -18.45 -7.01 20.07
CA GLU A 530 -18.44 -8.23 19.29
C GLU A 530 -19.08 -7.76 18.00
N ARG A 531 -18.22 -7.43 17.00
CA ARG A 531 -18.70 -7.01 15.69
C ARG A 531 -19.60 -8.15 15.37
N ALA A 532 -20.89 -7.91 15.53
CA ALA A 532 -21.90 -8.91 15.28
C ALA A 532 -21.45 -9.45 13.94
N ARG A 533 -20.85 -10.64 13.94
CA ARG A 533 -20.40 -11.29 12.71
C ARG A 533 -21.60 -11.14 11.84
N ARG A 534 -21.54 -10.27 10.82
CA ARG A 534 -22.66 -10.08 9.90
C ARG A 534 -23.03 -11.50 9.57
N ARG A 535 -24.10 -11.97 10.20
CA ARG A 535 -24.60 -13.33 10.07
C ARG A 535 -24.75 -13.41 8.57
N ARG A 536 -23.92 -14.20 7.92
CA ARG A 536 -24.10 -14.46 6.50
C ARG A 536 -25.48 -15.08 6.45
N ILE A 537 -26.47 -14.25 6.08
CA ILE A 537 -27.82 -14.74 5.84
C ILE A 537 -27.61 -15.74 4.71
N SER A 538 -27.80 -17.02 5.01
CA SER A 538 -27.84 -18.05 3.99
C SER A 538 -28.85 -17.60 2.96
N ILE A 539 -28.56 -17.81 1.66
CA ILE A 539 -29.49 -17.53 0.56
C ILE A 539 -30.85 -18.20 0.81
N THR A 540 -30.87 -19.32 1.55
CA THR A 540 -32.08 -19.99 2.00
C THR A 540 -32.91 -19.22 3.05
N GLU A 541 -32.33 -18.23 3.73
CA GLU A 541 -33.01 -17.38 4.73
C GLU A 541 -33.40 -16.01 4.17
N TYR A 542 -33.02 -15.68 2.94
CA TYR A 542 -33.40 -14.43 2.29
C TYR A 542 -34.87 -14.48 1.88
N ARG A 543 -35.71 -13.70 2.56
CA ARG A 543 -37.06 -13.38 2.09
C ARG A 543 -36.99 -12.02 1.38
N PRO A 544 -37.30 -11.94 0.09
CA PRO A 544 -37.41 -10.64 -0.57
C PRO A 544 -38.49 -9.80 0.11
N PRO A 545 -38.33 -8.46 0.18
CA PRO A 545 -39.38 -7.59 0.67
C PRO A 545 -40.66 -7.78 -0.17
N PRO A 546 -41.86 -7.68 0.42
CA PRO A 546 -43.10 -7.77 -0.34
C PRO A 546 -43.13 -6.70 -1.42
N PRO A 547 -43.74 -6.98 -2.60
CA PRO A 547 -43.88 -5.98 -3.64
C PRO A 547 -44.60 -4.77 -3.09
N GLN A 548 -44.06 -3.57 -3.34
CA GLN A 548 -44.74 -2.33 -2.99
C GLN A 548 -46.07 -2.29 -3.74
N ALA A 549 -47.17 -2.14 -3.03
CA ALA A 549 -48.47 -1.94 -3.65
C ALA A 549 -48.42 -0.65 -4.46
N THR A 550 -48.75 -0.77 -5.75
CA THR A 550 -48.87 0.32 -6.73
C THR A 550 -50.02 1.23 -6.34
#